data_8f9b220cb7d619ae4f4efc8f703e6e90
#
_entry.id   8f9b220cb7d619ae4f4efc8f703e6e90
#
_cell.length_a   1.000
_cell.length_b   1.000
_cell.length_c   1.000
_cell.angle_alpha   90.00
_cell.angle_beta   90.00
_cell.angle_gamma   90.00
#
_symmetry.space_group_name_H-M   'P 1'
#
loop_
_entity.id
_entity.type
_entity.pdbx_description
1 polymer ?
#
loop_
_entity_poly.entity_id
_entity_poly.type
_entity_poly.pdbx_seq_one_letter_code
_entity_poly.pdbx_strand_id
1 'polypeptide(L)'
;TLWTTEREMFTAKSNFRPIDTSVNNYHRWTYVQKSNNFFQDLGNNGTALNPVFPILPAGIGATSGFNSYGPYFNMEELKLYDTKSPYTRMYIVWGGEGRAATRVEYARNINPRWNVAFNYRPILTDKQILRAGRADRHVISHYYDIYTHYTTKDDRYKIVASYQRI
;
A
#
# COMPACT_ATOMS: atom_id res chain seq x y z
N THR A 1 -1.70 16.79 10.36
CA THR A 1 -1.14 16.03 9.24
C THR A 1 -2.11 16.08 8.08
N LEU A 2 -1.61 16.45 6.92
CA LEU A 2 -2.33 16.47 5.66
C LEU A 2 -1.67 15.46 4.71
N TRP A 3 -2.36 15.05 3.66
CA TRP A 3 -1.81 14.19 2.64
C TRP A 3 -2.35 14.53 1.27
N THR A 4 -1.58 14.19 0.24
CA THR A 4 -1.94 14.31 -1.16
C THR A 4 -1.45 13.08 -1.93
N THR A 5 -1.88 12.91 -3.17
CA THR A 5 -1.34 11.90 -4.07
C THR A 5 -0.23 12.46 -4.93
N GLU A 6 0.62 11.62 -5.51
CA GLU A 6 1.65 12.03 -6.45
C GLU A 6 1.06 12.82 -7.60
N ARG A 7 0.00 12.32 -8.22
CA ARG A 7 -0.69 13.00 -9.33
C ARG A 7 -1.16 14.40 -8.96
N GLU A 8 -1.76 14.56 -7.78
CA GLU A 8 -2.26 15.86 -7.31
C GLU A 8 -1.13 16.82 -6.95
N MET A 9 0.00 16.32 -6.46
CA MET A 9 1.15 17.14 -6.13
C MET A 9 1.74 17.86 -7.36
N PHE A 10 1.70 17.22 -8.53
CA PHE A 10 2.19 17.79 -9.78
C PHE A 10 1.15 18.61 -10.56
N THR A 11 -0.10 18.65 -10.09
CA THR A 11 -1.11 19.54 -10.68
C THR A 11 -0.96 20.97 -10.14
N ALA A 12 -1.47 21.95 -10.86
CA ALA A 12 -1.37 23.37 -10.51
C ALA A 12 -2.01 23.73 -9.15
N LYS A 13 -2.91 22.90 -8.66
CA LYS A 13 -3.47 22.99 -7.30
C LYS A 13 -3.23 21.68 -6.59
N SER A 14 -2.17 21.60 -5.79
CA SER A 14 -1.98 20.50 -4.85
C SER A 14 -3.11 20.50 -3.84
N ASN A 15 -3.92 19.46 -3.87
CA ASN A 15 -5.08 19.32 -2.98
C ASN A 15 -4.67 18.47 -1.76
N PHE A 16 -4.33 19.12 -0.66
CA PHE A 16 -4.03 18.46 0.59
C PHE A 16 -5.30 18.18 1.38
N ARG A 17 -5.50 16.94 1.76
CA ARG A 17 -6.65 16.45 2.51
C ARG A 17 -6.26 16.12 3.95
N PRO A 18 -7.16 16.28 4.92
CA PRO A 18 -6.92 15.81 6.27
C PRO A 18 -6.88 14.27 6.29
N ILE A 19 -6.22 13.73 7.32
CA ILE A 19 -6.23 12.30 7.58
C ILE A 19 -7.66 11.87 7.89
N ASP A 20 -8.08 10.77 7.29
CA ASP A 20 -9.33 10.13 7.65
C ASP A 20 -9.20 9.48 9.03
N THR A 21 -9.98 9.98 9.97
CA THR A 21 -10.09 9.47 11.34
C THR A 21 -11.36 8.63 11.55
N SER A 22 -12.13 8.39 10.49
CA SER A 22 -13.32 7.56 10.57
C SER A 22 -12.99 6.09 10.82
N VAL A 23 -13.86 5.39 11.52
CA VAL A 23 -13.72 3.95 11.83
C VAL A 23 -14.48 3.10 10.79
N ASN A 24 -14.80 3.67 9.64
CA ASN A 24 -15.55 2.99 8.60
C ASN A 24 -14.69 1.98 7.85
N ASN A 25 -15.28 0.87 7.43
CA ASN A 25 -14.68 -0.16 6.60
C ASN A 25 -13.52 -0.95 7.23
N TYR A 26 -13.30 -0.89 8.53
CA TYR A 26 -12.26 -1.70 9.20
C TYR A 26 -12.50 -3.20 9.08
N HIS A 27 -13.73 -3.65 8.88
CA HIS A 27 -14.07 -5.05 8.61
C HIS A 27 -13.54 -5.55 7.26
N ARG A 28 -13.25 -4.65 6.32
CA ARG A 28 -12.65 -4.97 5.02
C ARG A 28 -11.12 -4.89 5.14
N TRP A 29 -10.50 -5.90 5.69
CA TRP A 29 -9.07 -5.88 5.95
C TRP A 29 -8.23 -6.62 4.91
N THR A 30 -8.79 -7.62 4.21
CA THR A 30 -8.08 -8.30 3.12
C THR A 30 -8.08 -7.43 1.86
N TYR A 31 -7.10 -7.64 0.98
CA TYR A 31 -7.05 -6.91 -0.29
C TYR A 31 -8.29 -7.19 -1.15
N VAL A 32 -8.71 -8.46 -1.21
CA VAL A 32 -9.93 -8.89 -1.93
C VAL A 32 -11.16 -8.09 -1.46
N GLN A 33 -11.36 -7.97 -0.16
CA GLN A 33 -12.47 -7.18 0.39
C GLN A 33 -12.34 -5.68 0.09
N LYS A 34 -11.14 -5.13 0.19
CA LYS A 34 -10.88 -3.71 -0.12
C LYS A 34 -11.13 -3.37 -1.58
N SER A 35 -10.87 -4.30 -2.48
CA SER A 35 -11.12 -4.16 -3.91
C SER A 35 -12.55 -4.50 -4.33
N ASN A 36 -13.51 -4.55 -3.39
CA ASN A 36 -14.90 -4.92 -3.66
C ASN A 36 -15.05 -6.28 -4.38
N ASN A 37 -14.17 -7.23 -4.08
CA ASN A 37 -14.13 -8.57 -4.68
C ASN A 37 -13.86 -8.57 -6.21
N PHE A 38 -13.23 -7.53 -6.75
CA PHE A 38 -12.79 -7.53 -8.14
C PHE A 38 -11.57 -8.43 -8.38
N PHE A 39 -10.90 -8.84 -7.32
CA PHE A 39 -9.78 -9.77 -7.36
C PHE A 39 -10.09 -11.01 -6.55
N GLN A 40 -9.53 -12.14 -6.97
CA GLN A 40 -9.49 -13.38 -6.20
C GLN A 40 -8.03 -13.70 -5.85
N ASP A 41 -7.82 -14.15 -4.62
CA ASP A 41 -6.55 -14.76 -4.21
C ASP A 41 -6.59 -16.31 -4.39
N LEU A 42 -5.46 -16.97 -4.12
CA LEU A 42 -5.37 -18.43 -4.18
C LEU A 42 -5.95 -19.13 -2.92
N GLY A 43 -6.87 -18.45 -2.23
CA GLY A 43 -7.53 -18.97 -1.02
C GLY A 43 -6.78 -18.64 0.28
N ASN A 44 -5.63 -17.98 0.18
CA ASN A 44 -4.89 -17.50 1.34
C ASN A 44 -4.52 -16.03 1.17
N ASN A 45 -4.69 -15.24 2.22
CA ASN A 45 -4.33 -13.82 2.18
C ASN A 45 -2.83 -13.64 1.91
N GLY A 46 -2.48 -12.72 1.01
CA GLY A 46 -1.09 -12.45 0.63
C GLY A 46 -0.56 -13.31 -0.53
N THR A 47 -1.39 -14.17 -1.12
CA THR A 47 -1.05 -14.92 -2.33
C THR A 47 -1.35 -14.10 -3.59
N ALA A 48 -0.94 -14.65 -4.76
CA ALA A 48 -1.17 -14.02 -6.05
C ALA A 48 -2.66 -13.66 -6.25
N LEU A 49 -2.92 -12.50 -6.83
CA LEU A 49 -4.25 -11.98 -7.10
C LEU A 49 -4.57 -12.08 -8.58
N ASN A 50 -5.73 -12.64 -8.89
CA ASN A 50 -6.28 -12.69 -10.24
C ASN A 50 -7.50 -11.77 -10.32
N PRO A 51 -7.61 -10.91 -11.35
CA PRO A 51 -8.83 -10.16 -11.58
C PRO A 51 -9.98 -11.09 -11.98
N VAL A 52 -11.15 -10.89 -11.39
CA VAL A 52 -12.37 -11.64 -11.75
C VAL A 52 -12.80 -11.33 -13.17
N PHE A 53 -12.61 -10.08 -13.59
CA PHE A 53 -12.84 -9.66 -14.97
C PHE A 53 -11.47 -9.49 -15.67
N PRO A 54 -11.27 -10.01 -16.88
CA PRO A 54 -10.02 -9.86 -17.59
C PRO A 54 -9.72 -8.38 -17.85
N ILE A 55 -8.56 -7.95 -17.40
CA ILE A 55 -8.02 -6.62 -17.66
C ILE A 55 -7.12 -6.75 -18.89
N LEU A 56 -7.50 -6.12 -20.00
CA LEU A 56 -6.66 -6.08 -21.18
C LEU A 56 -5.45 -5.20 -20.90
N PRO A 57 -4.23 -5.69 -21.20
CA PRO A 57 -3.03 -4.89 -21.04
C PRO A 57 -3.09 -3.67 -21.97
N ALA A 58 -2.69 -2.50 -21.47
CA ALA A 58 -2.69 -1.25 -22.23
C ALA A 58 -1.62 -1.21 -23.35
N GLY A 59 -0.73 -2.18 -23.42
CA GLY A 59 0.35 -2.27 -24.40
C GLY A 59 0.44 -3.63 -25.08
N ILE A 60 1.10 -3.66 -26.25
CA ILE A 60 1.40 -4.89 -26.96
C ILE A 60 2.63 -5.55 -26.30
N GLY A 61 2.49 -6.78 -25.87
CA GLY A 61 3.57 -7.57 -25.28
C GLY A 61 3.07 -8.54 -24.22
N ALA A 62 3.87 -9.56 -23.92
CA ALA A 62 3.57 -10.49 -22.86
C ALA A 62 3.79 -9.82 -21.49
N THR A 63 2.75 -9.73 -20.68
CA THR A 63 2.91 -9.44 -19.26
C THR A 63 3.38 -10.73 -18.59
N SER A 64 4.57 -10.73 -18.00
CA SER A 64 5.01 -11.84 -17.17
C SER A 64 4.09 -11.96 -15.95
N GLY A 65 3.83 -13.17 -15.45
CA GLY A 65 2.93 -13.45 -14.33
C GLY A 65 3.19 -12.68 -13.01
N PHE A 66 4.22 -11.86 -12.96
CA PHE A 66 4.53 -10.94 -11.84
C PHE A 66 3.46 -9.89 -11.58
N ASN A 67 2.60 -9.59 -12.54
CA ASN A 67 1.46 -8.69 -12.35
C ASN A 67 0.44 -9.20 -11.31
N SER A 68 0.46 -10.46 -10.98
CA SER A 68 -0.43 -11.05 -9.97
C SER A 68 -0.21 -10.49 -8.56
N TYR A 69 0.93 -9.88 -8.28
CA TYR A 69 1.23 -9.18 -7.02
C TYR A 69 1.16 -7.65 -7.16
N GLY A 70 1.02 -7.14 -8.38
CA GLY A 70 0.91 -5.71 -8.67
C GLY A 70 -0.14 -4.97 -7.84
N PRO A 71 -1.35 -5.54 -7.63
CA PRO A 71 -2.37 -4.91 -6.82
C PRO A 71 -1.98 -4.62 -5.37
N TYR A 72 -1.00 -5.35 -4.80
CA TYR A 72 -0.48 -5.06 -3.47
C TYR A 72 0.42 -3.81 -3.44
N PHE A 73 0.89 -3.35 -4.61
CA PHE A 73 1.77 -2.20 -4.83
C PHE A 73 1.10 -1.14 -5.69
N ASN A 74 -0.01 -0.64 -5.28
CA ASN A 74 -0.63 0.45 -6.03
C ASN A 74 0.15 1.75 -5.75
N MET A 75 0.97 2.18 -6.72
CA MET A 75 1.72 3.45 -6.67
C MET A 75 0.78 4.66 -6.53
N GLU A 76 -0.41 4.58 -7.11
CA GLU A 76 -1.41 5.65 -7.03
C GLU A 76 -1.93 5.89 -5.62
N GLU A 77 -1.74 4.93 -4.71
CA GLU A 77 -2.13 5.04 -3.30
C GLU A 77 -1.03 5.59 -2.39
N LEU A 78 0.15 5.92 -2.92
CA LEU A 78 1.18 6.58 -2.11
C LEU A 78 0.67 7.92 -1.59
N LYS A 79 0.52 7.99 -0.27
CA LYS A 79 0.12 9.20 0.43
C LYS A 79 1.34 10.04 0.74
N LEU A 80 1.51 11.12 0.02
CA LEU A 80 2.53 12.12 0.30
C LEU A 80 2.05 13.01 1.45
N TYR A 81 2.71 12.91 2.59
CA TYR A 81 2.28 13.58 3.81
C TYR A 81 2.93 14.96 3.97
N ASP A 82 2.16 15.89 4.52
CA ASP A 82 2.65 17.13 5.12
C ASP A 82 2.34 17.12 6.61
N THR A 83 3.38 17.10 7.45
CA THR A 83 3.26 16.88 8.89
C THR A 83 3.86 18.02 9.68
N LYS A 84 3.11 18.59 10.65
CA LYS A 84 3.66 19.55 11.62
C LYS A 84 4.45 18.88 12.74
N SER A 85 4.09 17.63 13.07
CA SER A 85 4.76 16.75 14.03
C SER A 85 4.90 15.36 13.43
N PRO A 86 5.82 14.51 13.90
CA PRO A 86 5.92 13.15 13.41
C PRO A 86 4.56 12.45 13.46
N TYR A 87 4.21 11.79 12.38
CA TYR A 87 2.97 11.04 12.24
C TYR A 87 3.29 9.55 12.23
N THR A 88 2.60 8.82 13.10
CA THR A 88 2.69 7.36 13.13
C THR A 88 1.27 6.80 13.16
N ARG A 89 1.01 5.84 12.28
CA ARG A 89 -0.22 5.07 12.26
C ARG A 89 0.12 3.60 12.33
N MET A 90 -0.52 2.90 13.26
CA MET A 90 -0.46 1.45 13.35
C MET A 90 -1.86 0.89 13.11
N TYR A 91 -1.93 -0.09 12.24
CA TYR A 91 -3.15 -0.82 11.94
C TYR A 91 -2.85 -2.32 12.10
N ILE A 92 -3.53 -2.95 13.02
CA ILE A 92 -3.33 -4.37 13.32
C ILE A 92 -4.70 -5.03 13.32
N VAL A 93 -4.84 -6.08 12.53
CA VAL A 93 -6.01 -6.95 12.54
C VAL A 93 -5.54 -8.37 12.79
N TRP A 94 -6.10 -8.99 13.80
CA TRP A 94 -5.92 -10.40 14.08
C TRP A 94 -7.23 -11.14 13.81
N GLY A 95 -7.18 -12.03 12.84
CA GLY A 95 -8.26 -12.98 12.57
C GLY A 95 -7.97 -14.31 13.22
N GLY A 96 -8.98 -15.17 13.27
CA GLY A 96 -8.82 -16.56 13.69
C GLY A 96 -7.83 -17.32 12.80
N GLU A 97 -7.26 -18.39 13.33
CA GLU A 97 -6.37 -19.31 12.60
C GLU A 97 -5.12 -18.66 12.01
N GLY A 98 -4.47 -17.76 12.78
CA GLY A 98 -3.19 -17.14 12.40
C GLY A 98 -3.27 -16.13 11.25
N ARG A 99 -4.46 -15.66 10.89
CA ARG A 99 -4.63 -14.61 9.90
C ARG A 99 -4.36 -13.26 10.54
N ALA A 100 -3.27 -12.60 10.13
CA ALA A 100 -2.94 -11.28 10.61
C ALA A 100 -2.63 -10.33 9.45
N ALA A 101 -3.08 -9.11 9.57
CA ALA A 101 -2.68 -8.01 8.70
C ALA A 101 -2.20 -6.86 9.57
N THR A 102 -0.97 -6.46 9.37
CA THR A 102 -0.36 -5.34 10.08
C THR A 102 0.08 -4.29 9.07
N ARG A 103 -0.08 -3.04 9.43
CA ARG A 103 0.43 -1.91 8.66
C ARG A 103 0.98 -0.88 9.63
N VAL A 104 2.20 -0.47 9.39
CA VAL A 104 2.86 0.61 10.12
C VAL A 104 3.21 1.69 9.12
N GLU A 105 2.72 2.89 9.35
CA GLU A 105 3.01 4.08 8.56
C GLU A 105 3.73 5.09 9.44
N TYR A 106 4.81 5.64 8.94
CA TYR A 106 5.53 6.73 9.60
C TYR A 106 5.81 7.82 8.59
N ALA A 107 5.56 9.06 8.95
CA ALA A 107 5.90 10.22 8.13
C ALA A 107 6.38 11.38 8.98
N ARG A 108 7.37 12.11 8.50
CA ARG A 108 7.92 13.28 9.16
C ARG A 108 8.42 14.31 8.16
N ASN A 109 8.08 15.55 8.37
CA ASN A 109 8.74 16.66 7.70
C ASN A 109 10.09 16.93 8.36
N ILE A 110 11.17 16.85 7.58
CA ILE A 110 12.51 17.25 8.00
C ILE A 110 12.58 18.78 8.05
N ASN A 111 11.94 19.41 7.07
CA ASN A 111 11.70 20.84 7.03
C ASN A 111 10.32 21.09 6.36
N PRO A 112 9.78 22.32 6.34
CA PRO A 112 8.44 22.59 5.78
C PRO A 112 8.23 22.18 4.32
N ARG A 113 9.29 21.80 3.61
CA ARG A 113 9.25 21.44 2.18
C ARG A 113 9.75 20.04 1.87
N TRP A 114 10.28 19.36 2.86
CA TRP A 114 10.86 18.04 2.70
C TRP A 114 10.26 17.06 3.68
N ASN A 115 9.52 16.10 3.17
CA ASN A 115 8.94 15.00 3.92
C ASN A 115 9.63 13.68 3.58
N VAL A 116 9.77 12.82 4.57
CA VAL A 116 10.19 11.42 4.44
C VAL A 116 9.14 10.56 5.10
N ALA A 117 8.77 9.48 4.44
CA ALA A 117 7.79 8.55 4.94
C ALA A 117 8.20 7.09 4.68
N PHE A 118 7.70 6.22 5.52
CA PHE A 118 7.96 4.80 5.50
C PHE A 118 6.66 4.04 5.78
N ASN A 119 6.38 3.03 4.98
CA ASN A 119 5.31 2.08 5.19
C ASN A 119 5.88 0.67 5.32
N TYR A 120 5.39 -0.06 6.28
CA TYR A 120 5.67 -1.48 6.44
C TYR A 120 4.38 -2.26 6.57
N ARG A 121 4.21 -3.28 5.73
CA ARG A 121 3.00 -4.09 5.66
C ARG A 121 3.35 -5.57 5.64
N PRO A 122 3.64 -6.19 6.78
CA PRO A 122 3.80 -7.63 6.84
C PRO A 122 2.43 -8.31 6.69
N ILE A 123 2.40 -9.35 5.88
CA ILE A 123 1.28 -10.29 5.78
C ILE A 123 1.76 -11.62 6.33
N LEU A 124 1.16 -12.03 7.43
CA LEU A 124 1.37 -13.33 8.03
C LEU A 124 0.04 -14.08 8.02
N THR A 125 0.01 -15.20 7.36
CA THR A 125 -1.22 -15.99 7.28
C THR A 125 -0.88 -17.48 7.36
N ASP A 126 -1.54 -18.21 8.24
CA ASP A 126 -1.54 -19.67 8.21
C ASP A 126 -2.32 -20.14 6.99
N LYS A 127 -1.70 -20.96 6.16
CA LYS A 127 -2.36 -21.52 4.98
C LYS A 127 -3.54 -22.37 5.41
N GLN A 128 -4.69 -22.02 4.90
CA GLN A 128 -5.94 -22.78 5.12
C GLN A 128 -6.15 -23.80 4.02
N ILE A 129 -5.67 -23.50 2.83
CA ILE A 129 -5.87 -24.28 1.60
C ILE A 129 -4.50 -24.57 0.98
N LEU A 130 -4.38 -25.71 0.31
CA LEU A 130 -3.19 -26.11 -0.45
C LEU A 130 -1.91 -26.20 0.38
N ARG A 131 -1.96 -26.84 1.53
CA ARG A 131 -0.77 -27.19 2.29
C ARG A 131 -0.05 -28.35 1.62
N ALA A 132 1.15 -28.14 1.13
CA ALA A 132 1.98 -29.20 0.54
C ALA A 132 2.62 -30.14 1.59
N GLY A 133 2.68 -29.71 2.87
CA GLY A 133 3.24 -30.48 3.96
C GLY A 133 3.23 -29.72 5.28
N ARG A 134 3.73 -30.34 6.35
CA ARG A 134 3.80 -29.69 7.69
C ARG A 134 4.68 -28.44 7.72
N ALA A 135 5.71 -28.39 6.88
CA ALA A 135 6.62 -27.24 6.78
C ALA A 135 6.01 -26.07 5.98
N ASP A 136 5.03 -26.35 5.09
CA ASP A 136 4.38 -25.36 4.24
C ASP A 136 3.11 -24.80 4.94
N ARG A 137 3.31 -24.22 6.11
CA ARG A 137 2.21 -23.78 6.96
C ARG A 137 1.88 -22.30 6.79
N HIS A 138 2.88 -21.49 6.47
CA HIS A 138 2.74 -20.03 6.53
C HIS A 138 2.94 -19.38 5.17
N VAL A 139 2.14 -18.35 4.89
CA VAL A 139 2.44 -17.33 3.89
C VAL A 139 3.04 -16.16 4.64
N ILE A 140 4.30 -15.84 4.36
CA ILE A 140 5.01 -14.71 4.96
C ILE A 140 5.46 -13.81 3.82
N SER A 141 4.94 -12.60 3.77
CA SER A 141 5.34 -11.58 2.80
C SER A 141 5.58 -10.26 3.50
N HIS A 142 6.67 -9.61 3.17
CA HIS A 142 7.06 -8.33 3.74
C HIS A 142 7.06 -7.27 2.64
N TYR A 143 6.25 -6.23 2.82
CA TYR A 143 6.14 -5.11 1.89
C TYR A 143 6.70 -3.87 2.55
N TYR A 144 7.63 -3.21 1.88
CA TYR A 144 8.27 -1.98 2.36
C TYR A 144 8.11 -0.90 1.30
N ASP A 145 7.64 0.25 1.71
CA ASP A 145 7.62 1.45 0.89
C ASP A 145 8.38 2.55 1.63
N ILE A 146 9.43 3.08 1.03
CA ILE A 146 10.10 4.29 1.52
C ILE A 146 9.93 5.35 0.45
N TYR A 147 9.46 6.51 0.82
CA TYR A 147 9.28 7.59 -0.13
C TYR A 147 9.57 8.95 0.50
N THR A 148 9.90 9.87 -0.37
CA THR A 148 10.21 11.23 0.01
C THR A 148 9.69 12.20 -1.05
N HIS A 149 9.30 13.36 -0.62
CA HIS A 149 9.02 14.45 -1.52
C HIS A 149 9.67 15.75 -1.04
N TYR A 150 10.10 16.54 -2.00
CA TYR A 150 10.71 17.85 -1.78
C TYR A 150 10.14 18.87 -2.76
N THR A 151 9.90 20.07 -2.25
CA THR A 151 9.46 21.23 -3.06
C THR A 151 10.37 22.41 -2.80
N THR A 152 10.82 23.10 -3.85
CA THR A 152 11.67 24.30 -3.72
C THR A 152 10.89 25.50 -3.18
N LYS A 153 11.61 26.54 -2.76
CA LYS A 153 11.02 27.78 -2.17
C LYS A 153 10.08 28.51 -3.12
N ASP A 154 10.40 28.47 -4.38
CA ASP A 154 9.70 29.15 -5.47
C ASP A 154 8.65 28.25 -6.15
N ASP A 155 8.39 27.05 -5.59
CA ASP A 155 7.47 26.03 -6.11
C ASP A 155 7.74 25.59 -7.57
N ARG A 156 8.91 25.95 -8.13
CA ARG A 156 9.25 25.62 -9.52
C ARG A 156 9.64 24.16 -9.70
N TYR A 157 10.27 23.57 -8.69
CA TYR A 157 10.71 22.17 -8.76
C TYR A 157 10.09 21.38 -7.64
N LYS A 158 9.50 20.25 -8.00
CA LYS A 158 8.96 19.24 -7.10
C LYS A 158 9.57 17.91 -7.45
N ILE A 159 10.07 17.21 -6.46
CA ILE A 159 10.70 15.89 -6.61
C ILE A 159 9.95 14.92 -5.72
N VAL A 160 9.58 13.78 -6.29
CA VAL A 160 9.07 12.62 -5.55
C VAL A 160 9.99 11.45 -5.88
N ALA A 161 10.47 10.78 -4.86
CA ALA A 161 11.26 9.56 -5.00
C ALA A 161 10.66 8.48 -4.12
N SER A 162 10.55 7.26 -4.63
CA SER A 162 10.03 6.12 -3.90
C SER A 162 10.83 4.87 -4.17
N TYR A 163 10.95 4.02 -3.17
CA TYR A 163 11.49 2.68 -3.26
C TYR A 163 10.50 1.70 -2.64
N GLN A 164 10.13 0.69 -3.39
CA GLN A 164 9.20 -0.34 -2.95
C GLN A 164 9.85 -1.71 -3.09
N ARG A 165 9.62 -2.56 -2.11
CA ARG A 165 10.11 -3.95 -2.11
C ARG A 165 9.06 -4.89 -1.54
N ILE A 166 8.98 -6.07 -2.16
CA ILE A 166 8.31 -7.29 -1.66
C ILE A 166 9.34 -8.23 -1.11
#